data_30771baed16c9412dae93f955ea24966
#
_entry.id   30771baed16c9412dae93f955ea24966
#
_cell.length_a   1.000
_cell.length_b   1.000
_cell.length_c   1.000
_cell.angle_alpha   90.00
_cell.angle_beta   90.00
_cell.angle_gamma   90.00
#
_symmetry.space_group_name_H-M   'P 1'
#
loop_
_entity.id
_entity.type
_entity.pdbx_description
1 polymer ?
#
loop_
_entity_poly.entity_id
_entity_poly.type
_entity_poly.pdbx_seq_one_letter_code
_entity_poly.pdbx_strand_id
1 'polypeptide(L)'
;MHGGTRCGTLPRRVRTLIPWIPPQLLDFPDVSEALDDPNGLLCAGGDLSPERLKLAYSRGIFPWFSEGEPILWWSPDPRLVLEPAAFKLRRSLKQSIKKQGFEIRTNQRFRDIMCLCSSTRQDREGTWISEEMIDAYVALHEEGVAVSFETYLNGNLVGGLYGVRLGRVLFGESMVSLVPDASKAALASLCQEADRHQIELIDCQVPTSHLQSLGASLITRETFIERIG
;
A
#
# COMPACT_ATOMS: atom_id res chain seq x y z
N MET A 1 2.95 -57.10 11.31
CA MET A 1 1.73 -56.27 11.17
C MET A 1 1.97 -54.99 11.93
N HIS A 2 2.37 -53.93 11.26
CA HIS A 2 2.54 -52.61 11.86
C HIS A 2 1.63 -51.66 11.09
N GLY A 3 0.51 -51.31 11.74
CA GLY A 3 -0.45 -50.32 11.23
C GLY A 3 0.06 -48.93 11.50
N GLY A 4 0.49 -48.22 10.45
CA GLY A 4 0.83 -46.81 10.50
C GLY A 4 -0.45 -45.99 10.45
N THR A 5 -0.78 -45.31 11.54
CA THR A 5 -1.86 -44.33 11.64
C THR A 5 -1.45 -43.06 10.86
N ARG A 6 -2.06 -42.82 9.71
CA ARG A 6 -1.93 -41.52 8.99
C ARG A 6 -2.67 -40.46 9.80
N CYS A 7 -1.92 -39.49 10.30
CA CYS A 7 -2.47 -38.26 10.84
C CYS A 7 -3.14 -37.50 9.69
N GLY A 8 -4.46 -37.52 9.65
CA GLY A 8 -5.24 -36.77 8.68
C GLY A 8 -5.25 -35.30 9.08
N THR A 9 -4.69 -34.44 8.26
CA THR A 9 -4.88 -32.99 8.31
C THR A 9 -6.37 -32.69 8.20
N LEU A 10 -6.94 -32.11 9.23
CA LEU A 10 -8.33 -31.66 9.22
C LEU A 10 -8.48 -30.60 8.10
N PRO A 11 -9.57 -30.66 7.29
CA PRO A 11 -9.79 -29.63 6.27
C PRO A 11 -9.97 -28.26 6.95
N ARG A 12 -9.24 -27.24 6.47
CA ARG A 12 -9.43 -25.83 6.86
C ARG A 12 -10.91 -25.51 6.72
N ARG A 13 -11.57 -25.09 7.78
CA ARG A 13 -12.96 -24.62 7.73
C ARG A 13 -13.04 -23.46 6.75
N VAL A 14 -13.82 -23.61 5.69
CA VAL A 14 -14.20 -22.52 4.80
C VAL A 14 -15.02 -21.53 5.66
N ARG A 15 -14.44 -20.43 6.07
CA ARG A 15 -15.17 -19.33 6.70
C ARG A 15 -15.93 -18.61 5.59
N THR A 16 -17.25 -18.66 5.63
CA THR A 16 -18.16 -17.98 4.70
C THR A 16 -18.55 -16.59 5.18
N LEU A 17 -18.21 -16.22 6.42
CA LEU A 17 -18.56 -14.95 7.05
C LEU A 17 -17.30 -14.25 7.54
N ILE A 18 -17.11 -13.01 7.09
CA ILE A 18 -16.07 -12.11 7.61
C ILE A 18 -16.57 -11.44 8.88
N PRO A 19 -15.69 -11.24 9.91
CA PRO A 19 -16.06 -10.52 11.13
C PRO A 19 -16.45 -9.08 10.83
N TRP A 20 -17.45 -8.56 11.57
CA TRP A 20 -17.80 -7.16 11.58
C TRP A 20 -17.18 -6.49 12.80
N ILE A 21 -16.41 -5.41 12.60
CA ILE A 21 -15.82 -4.63 13.68
C ILE A 21 -16.71 -3.42 13.96
N PRO A 22 -17.24 -3.28 15.19
CA PRO A 22 -17.96 -2.06 15.58
C PRO A 22 -16.98 -0.87 15.70
N PRO A 23 -17.38 0.37 15.37
CA PRO A 23 -16.51 1.54 15.44
C PRO A 23 -15.86 1.77 16.81
N GLN A 24 -16.54 1.36 17.90
CA GLN A 24 -16.06 1.55 19.28
C GLN A 24 -14.94 0.57 19.67
N LEU A 25 -14.75 -0.52 18.94
CA LEU A 25 -13.71 -1.52 19.20
C LEU A 25 -12.47 -1.19 18.37
N LEU A 26 -11.43 -0.67 19.01
CA LEU A 26 -10.14 -0.42 18.39
C LEU A 26 -9.28 -1.69 18.42
N ASP A 27 -9.66 -2.68 17.58
CA ASP A 27 -8.95 -3.94 17.43
C ASP A 27 -9.24 -4.58 16.08
N PHE A 28 -8.46 -5.60 15.70
CA PHE A 28 -8.61 -6.40 14.49
C PHE A 28 -8.50 -7.89 14.79
N PRO A 29 -9.16 -8.77 14.03
CA PRO A 29 -8.89 -10.21 14.06
C PRO A 29 -7.42 -10.50 13.73
N ASP A 30 -6.94 -11.67 14.12
CA ASP A 30 -5.60 -12.13 13.73
C ASP A 30 -5.51 -12.24 12.20
N VAL A 31 -4.42 -11.75 11.61
CA VAL A 31 -4.23 -11.75 10.16
C VAL A 31 -4.22 -13.15 9.54
N SER A 32 -3.91 -14.18 10.33
CA SER A 32 -4.01 -15.58 9.89
C SER A 32 -5.45 -16.03 9.61
N GLU A 33 -6.44 -15.25 10.07
CA GLU A 33 -7.85 -15.49 9.82
C GLU A 33 -8.35 -14.93 8.48
N ALA A 34 -7.51 -14.15 7.77
CA ALA A 34 -7.87 -13.62 6.45
C ALA A 34 -8.20 -14.73 5.46
N LEU A 35 -9.21 -14.49 4.60
CA LEU A 35 -9.68 -15.46 3.62
C LEU A 35 -8.60 -15.75 2.57
N ASP A 36 -8.64 -16.98 2.03
CA ASP A 36 -7.87 -17.36 0.86
C ASP A 36 -8.55 -16.85 -0.44
N ASP A 37 -9.89 -16.75 -0.45
CA ASP A 37 -10.71 -16.23 -1.55
C ASP A 37 -11.91 -15.44 -0.99
N PRO A 38 -12.02 -14.13 -1.28
CA PRO A 38 -11.01 -13.30 -1.92
C PRO A 38 -9.76 -13.17 -1.03
N ASN A 39 -8.58 -13.29 -1.68
CA ASN A 39 -7.29 -13.38 -0.98
C ASN A 39 -7.01 -12.17 -0.09
N GLY A 40 -6.91 -12.42 1.21
CA GLY A 40 -6.53 -11.44 2.21
C GLY A 40 -7.69 -10.67 2.84
N LEU A 41 -8.95 -10.88 2.44
CA LEU A 41 -10.08 -10.23 3.11
C LEU A 41 -10.18 -10.71 4.55
N LEU A 42 -10.04 -9.79 5.51
CA LEU A 42 -9.96 -10.10 6.93
C LEU A 42 -11.26 -9.80 7.69
N CYS A 43 -11.78 -8.59 7.53
CA CYS A 43 -12.98 -8.14 8.25
C CYS A 43 -13.59 -6.91 7.58
N ALA A 44 -14.78 -6.50 8.06
CA ALA A 44 -15.48 -5.30 7.61
C ALA A 44 -15.88 -4.40 8.77
N GLY A 45 -16.21 -3.14 8.49
CA GLY A 45 -16.68 -2.15 9.48
C GLY A 45 -15.54 -1.36 10.12
N GLY A 46 -15.74 -0.86 11.34
CA GLY A 46 -14.84 0.09 11.98
C GLY A 46 -15.04 1.50 11.46
N ASP A 47 -13.97 2.27 11.46
CA ASP A 47 -13.88 3.66 11.00
C ASP A 47 -12.50 3.91 10.35
N LEU A 48 -12.26 5.11 9.82
CA LEU A 48 -10.99 5.53 9.25
C LEU A 48 -10.21 6.50 10.17
N SER A 49 -10.43 6.42 11.49
CA SER A 49 -9.66 7.24 12.44
C SER A 49 -8.16 7.01 12.33
N PRO A 50 -7.33 8.03 12.57
CA PRO A 50 -5.88 7.89 12.56
C PRO A 50 -5.38 6.77 13.47
N GLU A 51 -6.01 6.57 14.64
CA GLU A 51 -5.65 5.50 15.57
C GLU A 51 -5.88 4.12 14.97
N ARG A 52 -7.04 3.91 14.32
CA ARG A 52 -7.36 2.64 13.65
C ARG A 52 -6.47 2.38 12.45
N LEU A 53 -6.24 3.38 11.62
CA LEU A 53 -5.34 3.26 10.48
C LEU A 53 -3.91 2.91 10.94
N LYS A 54 -3.36 3.59 11.94
CA LYS A 54 -2.04 3.27 12.52
C LYS A 54 -2.00 1.84 13.06
N LEU A 55 -3.03 1.41 13.79
CA LEU A 55 -3.14 0.05 14.30
C LEU A 55 -3.20 -0.98 13.15
N ALA A 56 -3.99 -0.72 12.11
CA ALA A 56 -4.11 -1.60 10.95
C ALA A 56 -2.75 -1.79 10.26
N TYR A 57 -2.08 -0.71 9.89
CA TYR A 57 -0.77 -0.76 9.23
C TYR A 57 0.29 -1.43 10.10
N SER A 58 0.29 -1.19 11.42
CA SER A 58 1.23 -1.86 12.33
C SER A 58 1.05 -3.39 12.40
N ARG A 59 -0.10 -3.89 11.96
CA ARG A 59 -0.41 -5.33 11.86
C ARG A 59 -0.41 -5.86 10.42
N GLY A 60 0.08 -5.09 9.46
CA GLY A 60 0.08 -5.47 8.05
C GLY A 60 -1.30 -5.50 7.39
N ILE A 61 -2.26 -4.77 7.95
CA ILE A 61 -3.63 -4.64 7.48
C ILE A 61 -3.80 -3.29 6.80
N PHE A 62 -4.60 -3.21 5.73
CA PHE A 62 -4.92 -1.96 5.05
C PHE A 62 -6.40 -1.92 4.62
N PRO A 63 -7.00 -0.74 4.52
CA PRO A 63 -8.37 -0.59 4.01
C PRO A 63 -8.39 -0.58 2.48
N TRP A 64 -9.35 -1.31 1.90
CA TRP A 64 -9.62 -1.26 0.46
C TRP A 64 -11.08 -1.65 0.21
N PHE A 65 -11.88 -0.70 -0.26
CA PHE A 65 -13.33 -0.83 -0.46
C PHE A 65 -13.81 0.21 -1.47
N SER A 66 -14.97 -0.02 -2.11
CA SER A 66 -15.57 0.92 -3.06
C SER A 66 -16.49 1.90 -2.35
N GLU A 67 -16.74 3.04 -2.97
CA GLU A 67 -17.70 4.02 -2.46
C GLU A 67 -19.10 3.38 -2.28
N GLY A 68 -19.72 3.62 -1.12
CA GLY A 68 -21.01 3.03 -0.74
C GLY A 68 -20.93 1.61 -0.17
N GLU A 69 -19.76 0.99 -0.16
CA GLU A 69 -19.52 -0.28 0.53
C GLU A 69 -19.05 -0.04 1.98
N PRO A 70 -19.25 -1.02 2.88
CA PRO A 70 -18.58 -0.98 4.18
C PRO A 70 -17.07 -0.93 4.03
N ILE A 71 -16.37 -0.34 5.01
CA ILE A 71 -14.91 -0.41 5.07
C ILE A 71 -14.49 -1.88 5.14
N LEU A 72 -13.68 -2.32 4.17
CA LEU A 72 -13.11 -3.66 4.12
C LEU A 72 -11.62 -3.60 4.44
N TRP A 73 -11.15 -4.53 5.29
CA TRP A 73 -9.78 -4.62 5.75
C TRP A 73 -9.10 -5.87 5.22
N TRP A 74 -7.86 -5.71 4.73
CA TRP A 74 -7.16 -6.72 3.97
C TRP A 74 -5.76 -6.98 4.50
N SER A 75 -5.36 -8.26 4.47
CA SER A 75 -3.98 -8.71 4.68
C SER A 75 -3.68 -9.90 3.75
N PRO A 76 -3.34 -9.67 2.47
CA PRO A 76 -3.13 -10.73 1.48
C PRO A 76 -1.89 -11.58 1.74
N ASP A 77 -1.93 -12.82 1.23
CA ASP A 77 -0.81 -13.75 1.21
C ASP A 77 -0.75 -14.45 -0.18
N PRO A 78 0.35 -14.30 -0.96
CA PRO A 78 1.59 -13.59 -0.63
C PRO A 78 1.45 -12.06 -0.70
N ARG A 79 2.37 -11.37 -0.02
CA ARG A 79 2.50 -9.91 -0.02
C ARG A 79 3.54 -9.46 -1.03
N LEU A 80 3.22 -8.45 -1.85
CA LEU A 80 4.19 -7.83 -2.75
C LEU A 80 4.95 -6.73 -2.00
N VAL A 81 6.29 -6.80 -2.02
CA VAL A 81 7.16 -5.81 -1.39
C VAL A 81 8.29 -5.39 -2.32
N LEU A 82 8.80 -4.19 -2.13
CA LEU A 82 9.98 -3.68 -2.83
C LEU A 82 11.02 -3.22 -1.79
N GLU A 83 12.16 -3.86 -1.78
CA GLU A 83 13.34 -3.34 -1.09
C GLU A 83 13.95 -2.22 -1.94
N PRO A 84 14.19 -1.01 -1.39
CA PRO A 84 14.75 0.10 -2.17
C PRO A 84 16.01 -0.28 -2.94
N ALA A 85 16.89 -1.09 -2.34
CA ALA A 85 18.12 -1.59 -2.98
C ALA A 85 17.86 -2.53 -4.18
N ALA A 86 16.69 -3.18 -4.24
CA ALA A 86 16.30 -4.05 -5.36
C ALA A 86 15.62 -3.29 -6.51
N PHE A 87 15.39 -1.97 -6.36
CA PHE A 87 14.74 -1.17 -7.40
C PHE A 87 15.51 -1.15 -8.71
N LYS A 88 14.85 -1.56 -9.79
CA LYS A 88 15.44 -1.67 -11.13
C LYS A 88 15.30 -0.38 -11.93
N LEU A 89 16.18 0.59 -11.72
CA LEU A 89 16.25 1.79 -12.53
C LEU A 89 16.85 1.46 -13.92
N ARG A 90 15.99 1.01 -14.85
CA ARG A 90 16.40 0.68 -16.22
C ARG A 90 16.99 1.91 -16.93
N ARG A 91 17.95 1.68 -17.87
CA ARG A 91 18.63 2.75 -18.61
C ARG A 91 17.64 3.69 -19.32
N SER A 92 16.58 3.15 -19.93
CA SER A 92 15.53 3.94 -20.60
C SER A 92 14.80 4.86 -19.63
N LEU A 93 14.42 4.36 -18.44
CA LEU A 93 13.76 5.16 -17.40
C LEU A 93 14.70 6.26 -16.88
N LYS A 94 15.98 5.93 -16.61
CA LYS A 94 16.99 6.91 -16.19
C LYS A 94 17.18 8.03 -17.23
N GLN A 95 17.20 7.68 -18.52
CA GLN A 95 17.30 8.64 -19.60
C GLN A 95 16.04 9.50 -19.71
N SER A 96 14.84 8.90 -19.59
CA SER A 96 13.55 9.61 -19.61
C SER A 96 13.49 10.64 -18.48
N ILE A 97 13.77 10.25 -17.24
CA ILE A 97 13.77 11.13 -16.07
C ILE A 97 14.72 12.31 -16.29
N LYS A 98 15.96 12.03 -16.75
CA LYS A 98 16.97 13.08 -17.00
C LYS A 98 16.53 14.04 -18.11
N LYS A 99 15.94 13.52 -19.21
CA LYS A 99 15.50 14.33 -20.36
C LYS A 99 14.33 15.24 -20.00
N GLN A 100 13.41 14.75 -19.16
CA GLN A 100 12.23 15.49 -18.72
C GLN A 100 12.57 16.63 -17.75
N GLY A 101 13.66 16.49 -16.97
CA GLY A 101 14.03 17.50 -15.99
C GLY A 101 13.05 17.54 -14.80
N PHE A 102 12.57 16.37 -14.38
CA PHE A 102 11.69 16.26 -13.21
C PHE A 102 12.36 16.73 -11.93
N GLU A 103 11.63 17.51 -11.15
CA GLU A 103 11.97 17.87 -9.78
C GLU A 103 11.09 17.04 -8.83
N ILE A 104 11.70 16.40 -7.84
CA ILE A 104 10.97 15.64 -6.80
C ILE A 104 10.94 16.45 -5.53
N ARG A 105 9.77 16.61 -4.96
CA ARG A 105 9.53 17.25 -3.66
C ARG A 105 8.77 16.27 -2.77
N THR A 106 8.84 16.48 -1.46
CA THR A 106 8.19 15.63 -0.46
C THR A 106 7.25 16.44 0.41
N ASN A 107 6.05 15.92 0.67
CA ASN A 107 5.10 16.46 1.65
C ASN A 107 4.68 17.92 1.40
N GLN A 108 4.68 18.40 0.16
CA GLN A 108 4.26 19.77 -0.13
C GLN A 108 2.80 19.88 -0.56
N ARG A 109 2.31 18.87 -1.27
CA ARG A 109 0.93 18.87 -1.82
C ARG A 109 0.29 17.49 -1.66
N PHE A 110 0.29 16.97 -0.41
CA PHE A 110 -0.21 15.63 -0.11
C PHE A 110 -1.65 15.40 -0.58
N ARG A 111 -2.59 16.31 -0.22
CA ARG A 111 -4.00 16.21 -0.65
C ARG A 111 -4.12 16.20 -2.18
N ASP A 112 -3.34 17.02 -2.87
CA ASP A 112 -3.42 17.10 -4.33
C ASP A 112 -2.96 15.81 -5.01
N ILE A 113 -1.93 15.13 -4.49
CA ILE A 113 -1.52 13.82 -4.98
C ILE A 113 -2.64 12.80 -4.80
N MET A 114 -3.33 12.78 -3.66
CA MET A 114 -4.47 11.89 -3.44
C MET A 114 -5.61 12.20 -4.43
N CYS A 115 -5.97 13.47 -4.61
CA CYS A 115 -6.99 13.90 -5.57
C CYS A 115 -6.62 13.50 -7.01
N LEU A 116 -5.35 13.65 -7.41
CA LEU A 116 -4.88 13.22 -8.74
C LEU A 116 -4.95 11.68 -8.89
N CYS A 117 -4.61 10.93 -7.84
CA CYS A 117 -4.76 9.47 -7.85
C CYS A 117 -6.23 9.05 -7.98
N SER A 118 -7.14 9.73 -7.27
CA SER A 118 -8.58 9.49 -7.33
C SER A 118 -9.13 9.76 -8.73
N SER A 119 -8.94 10.97 -9.25
CA SER A 119 -9.50 11.41 -10.54
C SER A 119 -9.02 10.57 -11.73
N THR A 120 -7.72 10.22 -11.78
CA THR A 120 -7.17 9.42 -12.87
C THR A 120 -7.70 7.99 -12.89
N ARG A 121 -8.15 7.45 -11.75
CA ARG A 121 -8.77 6.13 -11.65
C ARG A 121 -10.26 6.15 -11.97
N GLN A 122 -10.97 7.20 -11.57
CA GLN A 122 -12.41 7.38 -11.85
C GLN A 122 -12.73 7.26 -13.34
N ASP A 123 -11.84 7.77 -14.20
CA ASP A 123 -11.98 7.73 -15.66
C ASP A 123 -11.81 6.31 -16.26
N ARG A 124 -11.35 5.33 -15.49
CA ARG A 124 -11.00 3.99 -15.99
C ARG A 124 -11.87 2.86 -15.42
N GLU A 125 -11.99 2.74 -14.11
CA GLU A 125 -12.60 1.55 -13.47
C GLU A 125 -13.34 1.87 -12.16
N GLY A 126 -13.58 3.17 -11.87
CA GLY A 126 -14.01 3.62 -10.55
C GLY A 126 -12.81 3.80 -9.60
N THR A 127 -13.02 4.54 -8.53
CA THR A 127 -11.96 4.78 -7.54
C THR A 127 -12.39 4.31 -6.15
N TRP A 128 -11.49 3.68 -5.42
CA TRP A 128 -11.62 3.41 -4.00
C TRP A 128 -11.18 4.60 -3.12
N ILE A 129 -10.55 5.62 -3.75
CA ILE A 129 -10.09 6.84 -3.05
C ILE A 129 -11.24 7.83 -3.00
N SER A 130 -12.13 7.64 -2.02
CA SER A 130 -13.24 8.55 -1.71
C SER A 130 -12.78 9.81 -0.99
N GLU A 131 -13.64 10.83 -0.87
CA GLU A 131 -13.33 12.02 -0.06
C GLU A 131 -13.09 11.65 1.42
N GLU A 132 -13.82 10.67 1.96
CA GLU A 132 -13.60 10.16 3.32
C GLU A 132 -12.19 9.58 3.49
N MET A 133 -11.72 8.80 2.50
CA MET A 133 -10.34 8.29 2.48
C MET A 133 -9.33 9.43 2.39
N ILE A 134 -9.57 10.44 1.53
CA ILE A 134 -8.69 11.60 1.40
C ILE A 134 -8.57 12.33 2.73
N ASP A 135 -9.69 12.62 3.39
CA ASP A 135 -9.70 13.33 4.68
C ASP A 135 -8.97 12.52 5.77
N ALA A 136 -9.20 11.20 5.84
CA ALA A 136 -8.53 10.32 6.79
C ALA A 136 -7.01 10.28 6.61
N TYR A 137 -6.53 10.20 5.37
CA TYR A 137 -5.09 10.19 5.10
C TYR A 137 -4.44 11.57 5.21
N VAL A 138 -5.18 12.65 4.97
CA VAL A 138 -4.72 14.00 5.27
C VAL A 138 -4.52 14.17 6.78
N ALA A 139 -5.44 13.65 7.62
CA ALA A 139 -5.24 13.65 9.07
C ALA A 139 -3.99 12.87 9.48
N LEU A 140 -3.72 11.69 8.89
CA LEU A 140 -2.46 10.98 9.10
C LEU A 140 -1.23 11.77 8.63
N HIS A 141 -1.37 12.56 7.56
CA HIS A 141 -0.29 13.40 7.06
C HIS A 141 0.01 14.56 8.03
N GLU A 142 -1.00 15.18 8.59
CA GLU A 142 -0.85 16.22 9.62
C GLU A 142 -0.15 15.70 10.89
N GLU A 143 -0.33 14.42 11.21
CA GLU A 143 0.43 13.73 12.27
C GLU A 143 1.84 13.28 11.84
N GLY A 144 2.24 13.52 10.59
CA GLY A 144 3.55 13.11 10.04
C GLY A 144 3.66 11.62 9.72
N VAL A 145 2.54 10.88 9.70
CA VAL A 145 2.49 9.44 9.45
C VAL A 145 2.31 9.13 7.96
N ALA A 146 1.39 9.84 7.27
CA ALA A 146 1.29 9.71 5.82
C ALA A 146 2.23 10.70 5.11
N VAL A 147 2.84 10.25 4.02
CA VAL A 147 3.86 11.00 3.27
C VAL A 147 3.61 10.93 1.77
N SER A 148 4.07 11.95 1.05
CA SER A 148 4.02 11.98 -0.42
C SER A 148 5.38 12.31 -1.03
N PHE A 149 5.60 11.80 -2.24
CA PHE A 149 6.72 12.12 -3.13
C PHE A 149 6.13 12.62 -4.43
N GLU A 150 6.33 13.88 -4.71
CA GLU A 150 5.64 14.63 -5.76
C GLU A 150 6.60 14.94 -6.90
N THR A 151 6.15 14.68 -8.13
CA THR A 151 6.93 14.98 -9.35
C THR A 151 6.43 16.25 -9.98
N TYR A 152 7.34 17.21 -10.14
CA TYR A 152 7.07 18.48 -10.80
C TYR A 152 7.78 18.57 -12.15
N LEU A 153 7.12 19.22 -13.10
CA LEU A 153 7.66 19.59 -14.40
C LEU A 153 7.34 21.06 -14.68
N ASN A 154 8.35 21.89 -14.86
CA ASN A 154 8.18 23.33 -15.05
C ASN A 154 7.32 24.00 -13.95
N GLY A 155 7.51 23.56 -12.69
CA GLY A 155 6.76 24.05 -11.54
C GLY A 155 5.36 23.49 -11.35
N ASN A 156 4.85 22.69 -12.29
CA ASN A 156 3.54 22.06 -12.22
C ASN A 156 3.64 20.64 -11.63
N LEU A 157 2.71 20.27 -10.77
CA LEU A 157 2.56 18.92 -10.25
C LEU A 157 2.06 17.99 -11.36
N VAL A 158 2.87 17.00 -11.76
CA VAL A 158 2.58 16.11 -12.90
C VAL A 158 2.51 14.64 -12.53
N GLY A 159 2.70 14.30 -11.27
CA GLY A 159 2.59 12.94 -10.78
C GLY A 159 3.24 12.77 -9.42
N GLY A 160 3.33 11.53 -8.96
CA GLY A 160 3.93 11.19 -7.68
C GLY A 160 3.37 9.91 -7.09
N LEU A 161 3.63 9.71 -5.83
CA LEU A 161 3.08 8.63 -5.01
C LEU A 161 2.82 9.12 -3.59
N TYR A 162 1.94 8.42 -2.87
CA TYR A 162 1.76 8.62 -1.44
C TYR A 162 1.66 7.28 -0.71
N GLY A 163 1.85 7.33 0.59
CA GLY A 163 1.73 6.15 1.43
C GLY A 163 1.78 6.49 2.93
N VAL A 164 1.64 5.46 3.74
CA VAL A 164 1.74 5.52 5.20
C VAL A 164 3.12 5.04 5.61
N ARG A 165 3.82 5.79 6.46
CA ARG A 165 5.13 5.43 6.97
C ARG A 165 5.03 5.06 8.46
N LEU A 166 5.33 3.81 8.78
CA LEU A 166 5.49 3.37 10.16
C LEU A 166 6.90 2.76 10.33
N GLY A 167 7.66 3.32 11.25
CA GLY A 167 9.05 2.90 11.45
C GLY A 167 9.87 2.99 10.15
N ARG A 168 10.37 1.85 9.69
CA ARG A 168 11.22 1.72 8.48
C ARG A 168 10.47 1.19 7.25
N VAL A 169 9.15 1.07 7.34
CA VAL A 169 8.30 0.60 6.26
C VAL A 169 7.45 1.74 5.70
N LEU A 170 7.42 1.87 4.38
CA LEU A 170 6.46 2.69 3.66
C LEU A 170 5.40 1.79 3.03
N PHE A 171 4.18 1.89 3.47
CA PHE A 171 3.01 1.27 2.84
C PHE A 171 2.59 2.15 1.67
N GLY A 172 2.94 1.75 0.44
CA GLY A 172 2.66 2.51 -0.77
C GLY A 172 1.20 2.35 -1.17
N GLU A 173 0.42 3.42 -1.08
CA GLU A 173 -1.02 3.38 -1.29
C GLU A 173 -1.38 3.55 -2.77
N SER A 174 -0.88 4.57 -3.39
CA SER A 174 -1.16 4.85 -4.79
C SER A 174 -0.08 5.69 -5.44
N MET A 175 -0.06 5.65 -6.78
CA MET A 175 0.83 6.45 -7.59
C MET A 175 0.13 6.92 -8.88
N VAL A 176 0.47 8.12 -9.35
CA VAL A 176 -0.15 8.75 -10.52
C VAL A 176 0.88 9.40 -11.43
N SER A 177 0.63 9.34 -12.73
CA SER A 177 1.41 10.00 -13.78
C SER A 177 0.47 10.71 -14.74
N LEU A 178 0.53 12.04 -14.77
CA LEU A 178 -0.12 12.87 -15.79
C LEU A 178 0.74 12.99 -17.06
N VAL A 179 2.05 12.78 -16.90
CA VAL A 179 3.01 12.66 -18.02
C VAL A 179 3.79 11.37 -17.89
N PRO A 180 4.33 10.80 -18.98
CA PRO A 180 5.07 9.54 -18.93
C PRO A 180 6.18 9.54 -17.88
N ASP A 181 6.27 8.46 -17.11
CA ASP A 181 7.29 8.17 -16.10
C ASP A 181 7.28 9.05 -14.84
N ALA A 182 6.33 10.00 -14.66
CA ALA A 182 6.31 10.88 -13.50
C ALA A 182 6.24 10.13 -12.16
N SER A 183 5.35 9.15 -12.00
CA SER A 183 5.27 8.35 -10.77
C SER A 183 6.50 7.46 -10.56
N LYS A 184 7.09 6.94 -11.65
CA LYS A 184 8.34 6.16 -11.56
C LYS A 184 9.53 7.04 -11.17
N ALA A 185 9.52 8.32 -11.54
CA ALA A 185 10.53 9.28 -11.10
C ALA A 185 10.46 9.50 -9.59
N ALA A 186 9.24 9.66 -9.04
CA ALA A 186 9.04 9.74 -7.60
C ALA A 186 9.51 8.47 -6.87
N LEU A 187 9.13 7.30 -7.38
CA LEU A 187 9.56 6.01 -6.81
C LEU A 187 11.08 5.81 -6.90
N ALA A 188 11.70 6.23 -8.02
CA ALA A 188 13.15 6.16 -8.18
C ALA A 188 13.88 7.07 -7.18
N SER A 189 13.40 8.29 -6.97
CA SER A 189 13.94 9.21 -5.97
C SER A 189 13.78 8.64 -4.55
N LEU A 190 12.60 8.15 -4.21
CA LEU A 190 12.35 7.48 -2.93
C LEU A 190 13.35 6.34 -2.68
N CYS A 191 13.54 5.43 -3.66
CA CYS A 191 14.46 4.31 -3.52
C CYS A 191 15.94 4.76 -3.44
N GLN A 192 16.34 5.82 -4.15
CA GLN A 192 17.70 6.37 -4.10
C GLN A 192 17.99 7.10 -2.79
N GLU A 193 16.99 7.70 -2.18
CA GLU A 193 17.10 8.44 -0.93
C GLU A 193 16.54 7.65 0.27
N ALA A 194 16.38 6.33 0.13
CA ALA A 194 15.74 5.49 1.14
C ALA A 194 16.41 5.57 2.52
N ASP A 195 17.74 5.62 2.56
CA ASP A 195 18.51 5.80 3.81
C ASP A 195 18.19 7.15 4.48
N ARG A 196 18.09 8.23 3.68
CA ARG A 196 17.71 9.55 4.18
C ARG A 196 16.31 9.56 4.78
N HIS A 197 15.40 8.79 4.17
CA HIS A 197 14.03 8.63 4.63
C HIS A 197 13.87 7.50 5.66
N GLN A 198 14.96 6.77 5.98
CA GLN A 198 14.93 5.61 6.87
C GLN A 198 13.90 4.55 6.45
N ILE A 199 13.80 4.28 5.14
CA ILE A 199 12.88 3.30 4.58
C ILE A 199 13.69 2.09 4.11
N GLU A 200 13.41 0.93 4.68
CA GLU A 200 14.05 -0.35 4.31
C GLU A 200 13.14 -1.23 3.46
N LEU A 201 11.84 -1.00 3.55
CA LEU A 201 10.83 -1.80 2.86
C LEU A 201 9.70 -0.91 2.35
N ILE A 202 9.30 -1.12 1.12
CA ILE A 202 8.09 -0.55 0.54
C ILE A 202 7.08 -1.69 0.39
N ASP A 203 5.98 -1.60 1.10
CA ASP A 203 4.85 -2.50 0.92
C ASP A 203 4.05 -2.09 -0.31
N CYS A 204 3.88 -3.01 -1.24
CA CYS A 204 3.12 -2.83 -2.47
C CYS A 204 1.80 -3.61 -2.46
N GLN A 205 1.44 -4.22 -1.34
CA GLN A 205 0.26 -5.00 -1.02
C GLN A 205 0.02 -6.19 -1.96
N VAL A 206 -0.53 -5.93 -3.14
CA VAL A 206 -0.96 -6.97 -4.09
C VAL A 206 -0.04 -7.08 -5.31
N PRO A 207 0.11 -8.28 -5.89
CA PRO A 207 0.97 -8.49 -7.04
C PRO A 207 0.51 -7.71 -8.27
N THR A 208 1.43 -6.93 -8.86
CA THR A 208 1.25 -6.31 -10.17
C THR A 208 2.49 -6.54 -11.03
N SER A 209 2.30 -6.86 -12.32
CA SER A 209 3.39 -7.03 -13.27
C SER A 209 4.26 -5.77 -13.39
N HIS A 210 3.63 -4.60 -13.23
CA HIS A 210 4.32 -3.31 -13.26
C HIS A 210 5.36 -3.21 -12.15
N LEU A 211 4.98 -3.38 -10.87
CA LEU A 211 5.89 -3.26 -9.73
C LEU A 211 6.93 -4.39 -9.70
N GLN A 212 6.56 -5.62 -10.10
CA GLN A 212 7.52 -6.71 -10.26
C GLN A 212 8.59 -6.37 -11.31
N SER A 213 8.21 -5.70 -12.42
CA SER A 213 9.17 -5.24 -13.44
C SER A 213 10.14 -4.19 -12.91
N LEU A 214 9.79 -3.48 -11.84
CA LEU A 214 10.62 -2.50 -11.14
C LEU A 214 11.45 -3.09 -9.99
N GLY A 215 11.32 -4.39 -9.71
CA GLY A 215 12.13 -5.09 -8.73
C GLY A 215 11.36 -5.62 -7.51
N ALA A 216 10.06 -5.36 -7.42
CA ALA A 216 9.24 -5.91 -6.34
C ALA A 216 9.18 -7.44 -6.39
N SER A 217 9.14 -8.08 -5.23
CA SER A 217 9.08 -9.53 -5.04
C SER A 217 7.99 -9.93 -4.07
N LEU A 218 7.57 -11.19 -4.16
CA LEU A 218 6.57 -11.76 -3.26
C LEU A 218 7.27 -12.38 -2.04
N ILE A 219 6.71 -12.11 -0.87
CA ILE A 219 7.05 -12.78 0.39
C ILE A 219 5.77 -13.31 1.03
N THR A 220 5.88 -14.25 1.96
CA THR A 220 4.71 -14.69 2.73
C THR A 220 4.23 -13.59 3.66
N ARG A 221 2.94 -13.59 4.00
CA ARG A 221 2.39 -12.66 5.00
C ARG A 221 3.12 -12.79 6.34
N GLU A 222 3.47 -14.00 6.77
CA GLU A 222 4.23 -14.26 7.98
C GLU A 222 5.57 -13.50 7.96
N THR A 223 6.37 -13.68 6.90
CA THR A 223 7.64 -12.95 6.71
C THR A 223 7.43 -11.44 6.69
N PHE A 224 6.32 -10.96 6.08
CA PHE A 224 6.00 -9.54 6.06
C PHE A 224 5.71 -9.00 7.45
N ILE A 225 4.89 -9.70 8.25
CA ILE A 225 4.56 -9.31 9.63
C ILE A 225 5.82 -9.25 10.52
N GLU A 226 6.73 -10.24 10.38
CA GLU A 226 8.01 -10.22 11.08
C GLU A 226 8.88 -9.00 10.75
N ARG A 227 8.78 -8.49 9.51
CA ARG A 227 9.58 -7.34 9.04
C ARG A 227 9.02 -5.98 9.44
N ILE A 228 7.74 -5.88 9.75
CA ILE A 228 7.09 -4.63 10.16
C ILE A 228 7.02 -4.46 11.69
N GLY A 229 7.16 -5.56 12.47
CA GLY A 229 7.21 -5.58 13.96
C GLY A 229 8.59 -5.36 14.45
#